data_aac48dd759e64197993b05db09cc7ddc
#
_entry.id   aac48dd759e64197993b05db09cc7ddc
#
_cell.length_a   1.000
_cell.length_b   1.000
_cell.length_c   1.000
_cell.angle_alpha   90.00
_cell.angle_beta   90.00
_cell.angle_gamma   90.00
#
_symmetry.space_group_name_H-M   'P 1'
#
loop_
_entity.id
_entity.type
_entity.pdbx_description
1 polymer ?
#
loop_
_entity_poly.entity_id
_entity_poly.type
_entity_poly.pdbx_seq_one_letter_code
_entity_poly.pdbx_strand_id
1 'polypeptide(L)'
;MQIKKIHFPPHGDDRGQLVAIEELADLPFDIQRVYYIYDTLPGVRRGFHAHRDLQQVLICVSGSCKIHLDNGRETAEVLLDKPWEGLYISNDMWREMYDFSEGAVRLVLASRHYDEADYIRDYDAFLEMIREKEEAK
;
A
#
# COMPACT_ATOMS: atom_id res chain seq x y z
N MET A 1 -8.90 -13.01 5.35
CA MET A 1 -7.70 -12.27 4.88
C MET A 1 -7.00 -11.63 6.07
N GLN A 2 -5.69 -11.79 6.15
CA GLN A 2 -4.92 -11.16 7.22
C GLN A 2 -4.41 -9.79 6.78
N ILE A 3 -4.78 -8.76 7.52
CA ILE A 3 -4.31 -7.40 7.27
C ILE A 3 -3.06 -7.18 8.12
N LYS A 4 -1.97 -6.75 7.48
CA LYS A 4 -0.69 -6.50 8.16
C LYS A 4 -0.42 -5.02 8.25
N LYS A 5 -0.49 -4.48 9.47
CA LYS A 5 -0.15 -3.10 9.75
C LYS A 5 1.18 -3.05 10.51
N ILE A 6 1.98 -2.05 10.18
CA ILE A 6 3.26 -1.82 10.84
C ILE A 6 3.15 -0.51 11.62
N HIS A 7 3.48 -0.56 12.89
CA HIS A 7 3.50 0.62 13.75
C HIS A 7 4.91 1.21 13.76
N PHE A 8 5.03 2.48 13.41
CA PHE A 8 6.29 3.22 13.45
C PHE A 8 6.24 4.16 14.65
N PRO A 9 7.07 3.93 15.70
CA PRO A 9 6.99 4.75 16.91
C PRO A 9 7.27 6.22 16.61
N PRO A 10 6.32 7.13 16.89
CA PRO A 10 6.61 8.56 16.72
C PRO A 10 7.51 9.06 17.85
N HIS A 11 8.38 10.00 17.52
CA HIS A 11 9.26 10.68 18.44
C HIS A 11 8.98 12.17 18.36
N GLY A 12 8.76 12.80 19.51
CA GLY A 12 8.47 14.21 19.47
C GLY A 12 8.20 14.82 20.83
N ASP A 13 7.91 16.10 20.80
CA ASP A 13 7.60 16.92 21.95
C ASP A 13 6.58 17.99 21.53
N ASP A 14 6.48 19.08 22.27
CA ASP A 14 5.56 20.18 21.96
C ASP A 14 5.90 20.93 20.66
N ARG A 15 7.07 20.66 20.04
CA ARG A 15 7.48 21.26 18.77
C ARG A 15 7.06 20.44 17.58
N GLY A 16 6.61 19.19 17.77
CA GLY A 16 6.15 18.34 16.69
C GLY A 16 6.54 16.90 16.86
N GLN A 17 6.17 16.09 15.87
CA GLN A 17 6.42 14.64 15.88
C GLN A 17 7.27 14.24 14.68
N LEU A 18 8.07 13.19 14.87
CA LEU A 18 8.94 12.64 13.85
C LEU A 18 8.76 11.12 13.80
N VAL A 19 8.66 10.58 12.59
CA VAL A 19 8.71 9.15 12.36
C VAL A 19 9.88 8.87 11.44
N ALA A 20 10.78 7.96 11.86
CA ALA A 20 11.89 7.49 11.04
C ALA A 20 11.62 6.05 10.62
N ILE A 21 11.89 5.74 9.36
CA ILE A 21 11.72 4.40 8.82
C ILE A 21 13.03 3.98 8.16
N GLU A 22 13.61 2.88 8.66
CA GLU A 22 14.86 2.37 8.13
C GLU A 22 14.61 1.00 7.49
N GLU A 23 15.23 0.77 6.33
CA GLU A 23 15.08 -0.50 5.64
C GLU A 23 15.62 -1.66 6.50
N LEU A 24 14.97 -2.81 6.41
CA LEU A 24 15.30 -4.04 7.14
C LEU A 24 15.25 -3.94 8.66
N ALA A 25 15.21 -2.74 9.24
CA ALA A 25 15.00 -2.55 10.69
C ALA A 25 13.52 -2.41 10.99
N ASP A 26 12.84 -1.51 10.25
CA ASP A 26 11.42 -1.23 10.44
C ASP A 26 10.53 -1.93 9.41
N LEU A 27 11.12 -2.38 8.29
CA LEU A 27 10.42 -2.98 7.17
C LEU A 27 11.03 -4.35 6.84
N PRO A 28 10.24 -5.30 6.30
CA PRO A 28 10.76 -6.61 5.93
C PRO A 28 11.44 -6.66 4.56
N PHE A 29 11.81 -5.52 3.98
CA PHE A 29 12.45 -5.45 2.67
C PHE A 29 13.36 -4.23 2.55
N ASP A 30 14.24 -4.25 1.54
CA ASP A 30 15.07 -3.12 1.17
C ASP A 30 14.22 -2.07 0.46
N ILE A 31 14.39 -0.81 0.80
CA ILE A 31 13.66 0.29 0.15
C ILE A 31 14.39 0.65 -1.15
N GLN A 32 13.80 0.32 -2.28
CA GLN A 32 14.34 0.63 -3.60
C GLN A 32 13.69 1.85 -4.23
N ARG A 33 12.47 2.20 -3.78
CA ARG A 33 11.71 3.31 -4.36
C ARG A 33 10.79 3.90 -3.30
N VAL A 34 10.70 5.22 -3.32
CA VAL A 34 9.73 5.97 -2.50
C VAL A 34 8.94 6.86 -3.45
N TYR A 35 7.63 6.84 -3.31
CA TYR A 35 6.79 7.78 -4.04
C TYR A 35 5.63 8.21 -3.16
N TYR A 36 5.00 9.32 -3.51
CA TYR A 36 3.83 9.79 -2.77
C TYR A 36 2.84 10.44 -3.71
N ILE A 37 1.58 10.41 -3.30
CA ILE A 37 0.44 10.91 -4.05
C ILE A 37 -0.19 12.02 -3.21
N TYR A 38 -0.46 13.14 -3.84
CA TYR A 38 -1.07 14.30 -3.20
C TYR A 38 -2.04 14.98 -4.17
N ASP A 39 -2.84 15.90 -3.65
CA ASP A 39 -3.84 16.65 -4.44
C ASP A 39 -4.82 15.73 -5.18
N THR A 40 -5.17 14.59 -4.59
CA THR A 40 -6.19 13.72 -5.15
C THR A 40 -7.55 14.36 -4.97
N LEU A 41 -8.27 14.54 -6.06
CA LEU A 41 -9.58 15.16 -6.04
C LEU A 41 -10.61 14.27 -5.34
N PRO A 42 -11.62 14.88 -4.68
CA PRO A 42 -12.71 14.11 -4.06
C PRO A 42 -13.42 13.22 -5.09
N GLY A 43 -13.77 12.02 -4.66
CA GLY A 43 -14.47 11.06 -5.52
C GLY A 43 -13.60 10.27 -6.47
N VAL A 44 -12.30 10.55 -6.53
CA VAL A 44 -11.38 9.79 -7.37
C VAL A 44 -11.02 8.47 -6.70
N ARG A 45 -11.11 7.39 -7.47
CA ARG A 45 -10.66 6.07 -7.05
C ARG A 45 -9.46 5.70 -7.91
N ARG A 46 -8.36 5.33 -7.27
CA ARG A 46 -7.08 5.05 -7.91
C ARG A 46 -6.67 3.61 -7.68
N GLY A 47 -5.55 3.21 -8.29
CA GLY A 47 -5.01 1.86 -8.16
C GLY A 47 -5.50 0.99 -9.31
N PHE A 48 -6.41 0.06 -9.02
CA PHE A 48 -6.93 -0.90 -10.00
C PHE A 48 -5.79 -1.75 -10.58
N HIS A 49 -4.98 -2.31 -9.69
CA HIS A 49 -3.88 -3.17 -10.13
C HIS A 49 -3.39 -4.09 -9.02
N ALA A 50 -2.62 -5.08 -9.43
CA ALA A 50 -1.85 -5.95 -8.55
C ALA A 50 -0.41 -5.99 -9.05
N HIS A 51 0.47 -6.61 -8.29
CA HIS A 51 1.88 -6.78 -8.63
C HIS A 51 2.27 -8.24 -8.56
N ARG A 52 3.14 -8.65 -9.47
CA ARG A 52 3.67 -10.02 -9.50
C ARG A 52 4.79 -10.23 -8.49
N ASP A 53 5.62 -9.20 -8.30
CA ASP A 53 6.81 -9.29 -7.43
C ASP A 53 7.14 -7.92 -6.87
N LEU A 54 6.34 -7.50 -5.88
CA LEU A 54 6.55 -6.21 -5.23
C LEU A 54 5.97 -6.26 -3.82
N GLN A 55 6.76 -5.78 -2.87
CA GLN A 55 6.29 -5.51 -1.52
C GLN A 55 6.22 -4.00 -1.32
N GLN A 56 5.19 -3.55 -0.65
CA GLN A 56 4.98 -2.13 -0.40
C GLN A 56 4.47 -1.89 1.01
N VAL A 57 4.77 -0.70 1.52
CA VAL A 57 4.12 -0.16 2.73
C VAL A 57 3.54 1.19 2.37
N LEU A 58 2.25 1.35 2.63
CA LEU A 58 1.50 2.57 2.36
C LEU A 58 1.25 3.30 3.68
N ILE A 59 1.54 4.60 3.71
CA ILE A 59 1.35 5.43 4.89
C ILE A 59 0.63 6.71 4.49
N CYS A 60 -0.48 7.03 5.13
CA CYS A 60 -1.12 8.32 4.94
C CYS A 60 -0.47 9.30 5.92
N VAL A 61 0.55 10.01 5.44
CA VAL A 61 1.34 10.91 6.29
C VAL A 61 0.62 12.22 6.60
N SER A 62 -0.43 12.54 5.85
CA SER A 62 -1.33 13.66 6.10
C SER A 62 -2.73 13.26 5.67
N GLY A 63 -3.72 13.59 6.50
CA GLY A 63 -5.11 13.28 6.19
C GLY A 63 -5.42 11.79 6.29
N SER A 64 -6.34 11.33 5.44
CA SER A 64 -6.81 9.94 5.45
C SER A 64 -7.16 9.45 4.05
N CYS A 65 -7.13 8.14 3.88
CA CYS A 65 -7.66 7.47 2.69
C CYS A 65 -8.04 6.04 3.06
N LYS A 66 -8.76 5.39 2.16
CA LYS A 66 -9.14 3.99 2.32
C LYS A 66 -8.48 3.15 1.23
N ILE A 67 -8.12 1.94 1.61
CA ILE A 67 -7.51 0.96 0.70
C ILE A 67 -8.42 -0.26 0.63
N HIS A 68 -8.85 -0.59 -0.59
CA HIS A 68 -9.55 -1.84 -0.85
C HIS A 68 -8.52 -2.89 -1.26
N LEU A 69 -8.52 -4.03 -0.57
CA LEU A 69 -7.63 -5.16 -0.85
C LEU A 69 -8.45 -6.36 -1.27
N ASP A 70 -7.93 -7.10 -2.25
CA ASP A 70 -8.58 -8.28 -2.79
C ASP A 70 -7.50 -9.32 -3.12
N ASN A 71 -7.56 -10.48 -2.47
CA ASN A 71 -6.58 -11.54 -2.71
C ASN A 71 -7.06 -12.60 -3.72
N GLY A 72 -8.20 -12.31 -4.37
CA GLY A 72 -8.82 -13.25 -5.30
C GLY A 72 -9.88 -14.15 -4.67
N ARG A 73 -10.00 -14.13 -3.34
CA ARG A 73 -11.00 -14.92 -2.59
C ARG A 73 -11.76 -14.06 -1.62
N GLU A 74 -11.05 -13.21 -0.91
CA GLU A 74 -11.60 -12.34 0.12
C GLU A 74 -11.22 -10.91 -0.17
N THR A 75 -12.01 -9.98 0.35
CA THR A 75 -11.74 -8.56 0.25
C THR A 75 -11.69 -7.94 1.64
N ALA A 76 -11.03 -6.81 1.75
CA ALA A 76 -10.98 -6.04 2.99
C ALA A 76 -10.85 -4.56 2.67
N GLU A 77 -11.37 -3.74 3.57
CA GLU A 77 -11.22 -2.28 3.52
C GLU A 77 -10.37 -1.84 4.69
N VAL A 78 -9.37 -1.02 4.42
CA VAL A 78 -8.45 -0.53 5.45
C VAL A 78 -8.46 1.00 5.43
N LEU A 79 -8.70 1.61 6.59
CA LEU A 79 -8.59 3.05 6.76
C LEU A 79 -7.15 3.39 7.15
N LEU A 80 -6.52 4.29 6.39
CA LEU A 80 -5.22 4.86 6.72
C LEU A 80 -5.43 6.30 7.14
N ASP A 81 -5.29 6.59 8.42
CA ASP A 81 -5.51 7.92 9.00
C ASP A 81 -4.48 8.32 10.05
N LYS A 82 -3.40 7.54 10.16
CA LYS A 82 -2.35 7.77 11.17
C LYS A 82 -0.98 7.82 10.50
N PRO A 83 -0.23 8.90 10.65
CA PRO A 83 1.10 9.02 10.00
C PRO A 83 2.15 8.06 10.58
N TRP A 84 1.86 7.41 11.70
CA TRP A 84 2.76 6.43 12.33
C TRP A 84 2.38 4.98 12.06
N GLU A 85 1.45 4.74 11.13
CA GLU A 85 0.97 3.40 10.83
C GLU A 85 1.01 3.13 9.34
N GLY A 86 1.67 2.04 8.95
CA GLY A 86 1.74 1.63 7.56
C GLY A 86 0.95 0.36 7.28
N LEU A 87 0.42 0.26 6.07
CA LEU A 87 -0.24 -0.95 5.57
C LEU A 87 0.76 -1.69 4.68
N TYR A 88 1.12 -2.91 5.09
CA TYR A 88 1.98 -3.78 4.29
C TYR A 88 1.13 -4.53 3.26
N ILE A 89 1.56 -4.47 2.01
CA ILE A 89 0.91 -5.20 0.91
C ILE A 89 2.00 -6.00 0.18
N SER A 90 1.83 -7.33 0.15
CA SER A 90 2.72 -8.20 -0.60
C SER A 90 2.25 -8.31 -2.06
N ASN A 91 3.01 -9.04 -2.87
CA ASN A 91 2.59 -9.36 -4.23
C ASN A 91 1.29 -10.18 -4.24
N ASP A 92 0.67 -10.29 -5.40
CA ASP A 92 -0.55 -11.08 -5.60
C ASP A 92 -1.77 -10.52 -4.85
N MET A 93 -1.82 -9.20 -4.70
CA MET A 93 -2.89 -8.52 -4.01
C MET A 93 -3.40 -7.38 -4.88
N TRP A 94 -4.65 -7.47 -5.33
CA TRP A 94 -5.31 -6.38 -6.03
C TRP A 94 -5.64 -5.26 -5.05
N ARG A 95 -5.42 -4.02 -5.46
CA ARG A 95 -5.70 -2.87 -4.61
C ARG A 95 -6.36 -1.75 -5.37
N GLU A 96 -7.19 -1.03 -4.64
CA GLU A 96 -7.80 0.22 -5.07
C GLU A 96 -7.75 1.19 -3.90
N MET A 97 -7.62 2.47 -4.19
CA MET A 97 -7.51 3.50 -3.15
C MET A 97 -8.54 4.57 -3.42
N TYR A 98 -9.21 5.03 -2.37
CA TYR A 98 -10.35 5.93 -2.49
C TYR A 98 -10.59 6.72 -1.20
N ASP A 99 -11.58 7.60 -1.22
CA ASP A 99 -11.95 8.44 -0.07
C ASP A 99 -10.75 9.21 0.50
N PHE A 100 -9.99 9.86 -0.37
CA PHE A 100 -8.91 10.74 0.07
C PHE A 100 -9.50 11.99 0.69
N SER A 101 -9.10 12.32 1.92
CA SER A 101 -9.49 13.56 2.55
C SER A 101 -8.80 14.73 1.88
N GLU A 102 -9.32 15.95 2.09
CA GLU A 102 -8.67 17.16 1.57
C GLU A 102 -7.25 17.27 2.14
N GLY A 103 -6.28 17.50 1.28
CA GLY A 103 -4.88 17.60 1.69
C GLY A 103 -4.22 16.28 2.04
N ALA A 104 -4.86 15.14 1.74
CA ALA A 104 -4.28 13.84 2.01
C ALA A 104 -2.98 13.63 1.22
N VAL A 105 -1.97 13.06 1.88
CA VAL A 105 -0.72 12.66 1.25
C VAL A 105 -0.47 11.20 1.61
N ARG A 106 -0.38 10.34 0.61
CA ARG A 106 -0.09 8.92 0.80
C ARG A 106 1.31 8.61 0.29
N LEU A 107 2.19 8.25 1.20
CA LEU A 107 3.56 7.84 0.92
C LEU A 107 3.61 6.33 0.72
N VAL A 108 4.42 5.87 -0.23
CA VAL A 108 4.62 4.45 -0.49
C VAL A 108 6.11 4.14 -0.49
N LEU A 109 6.48 3.11 0.27
CA LEU A 109 7.82 2.54 0.30
C LEU A 109 7.74 1.22 -0.45
N ALA A 110 8.60 1.03 -1.44
CA ALA A 110 8.52 -0.11 -2.35
C ALA A 110 9.83 -0.87 -2.43
N SER A 111 9.75 -2.19 -2.55
CA SER A 111 10.88 -3.10 -2.54
C SER A 111 11.65 -3.15 -3.86
N ARG A 112 11.12 -2.57 -4.93
CA ARG A 112 11.74 -2.58 -6.25
C ARG A 112 11.56 -1.27 -6.98
N HIS A 113 12.40 -1.02 -7.97
CA HIS A 113 12.24 0.09 -8.90
C HIS A 113 10.96 -0.09 -9.72
N TYR A 114 10.48 0.99 -10.33
CA TYR A 114 9.31 0.93 -11.19
C TYR A 114 9.56 -0.02 -12.36
N ASP A 115 8.61 -0.93 -12.60
CA ASP A 115 8.65 -1.86 -13.72
C ASP A 115 7.20 -2.13 -14.17
N GLU A 116 6.83 -1.59 -15.34
CA GLU A 116 5.47 -1.77 -15.86
C GLU A 116 5.12 -3.23 -16.09
N ALA A 117 6.11 -4.07 -16.44
CA ALA A 117 5.88 -5.50 -16.65
C ALA A 117 5.43 -6.25 -15.39
N ASP A 118 5.69 -5.67 -14.21
CA ASP A 118 5.26 -6.23 -12.94
C ASP A 118 3.78 -5.96 -12.62
N TYR A 119 3.16 -4.99 -13.29
CA TYR A 119 1.78 -4.60 -13.03
C TYR A 119 0.79 -5.55 -13.70
N ILE A 120 -0.28 -5.86 -12.98
CA ILE A 120 -1.46 -6.54 -13.53
C ILE A 120 -2.60 -5.56 -13.37
N ARG A 121 -3.05 -4.99 -14.49
CA ARG A 121 -4.05 -3.91 -14.48
C ARG A 121 -5.44 -4.36 -14.88
N ASP A 122 -5.60 -5.63 -15.27
CA ASP A 122 -6.88 -6.24 -15.59
C ASP A 122 -7.29 -7.19 -14.48
N TYR A 123 -8.47 -6.98 -13.91
CA TYR A 123 -8.92 -7.77 -12.77
C TYR A 123 -9.11 -9.25 -13.13
N ASP A 124 -9.62 -9.53 -14.33
CA ASP A 124 -9.80 -10.92 -14.77
C ASP A 124 -8.46 -11.63 -14.94
N ALA A 125 -7.45 -10.91 -15.44
CA ALA A 125 -6.09 -11.44 -15.53
C ALA A 125 -5.50 -11.71 -14.13
N PHE A 126 -5.79 -10.86 -13.16
CA PHE A 126 -5.40 -11.06 -11.78
C PHE A 126 -6.02 -12.35 -11.21
N LEU A 127 -7.33 -12.53 -11.40
CA LEU A 127 -8.02 -13.73 -10.93
C LEU A 127 -7.46 -14.99 -11.58
N GLU A 128 -7.15 -14.93 -12.87
CA GLU A 128 -6.54 -16.05 -13.60
C GLU A 128 -5.18 -16.40 -13.02
N MET A 129 -4.36 -15.41 -12.73
CA MET A 129 -3.04 -15.63 -12.11
C MET A 129 -3.17 -16.29 -10.74
N ILE A 130 -4.11 -15.83 -9.91
CA ILE A 130 -4.33 -16.43 -8.59
C ILE A 130 -4.76 -17.88 -8.74
N ARG A 131 -5.66 -18.19 -9.67
CA ARG A 131 -6.12 -19.56 -9.93
C ARG A 131 -4.97 -20.45 -10.37
N GLU A 132 -4.13 -19.98 -11.28
CA GLU A 132 -2.97 -20.74 -11.76
C GLU A 132 -1.99 -21.05 -10.62
N LYS A 133 -1.75 -20.11 -9.72
CA LYS A 133 -0.86 -20.33 -8.57
C LYS A 133 -1.44 -21.35 -7.61
N GLU A 134 -2.75 -21.37 -7.42
CA GLU A 134 -3.40 -22.37 -6.57
C GLU A 134 -3.31 -23.77 -7.17
N GLU A 135 -3.51 -23.88 -8.48
CA GLU A 135 -3.42 -25.17 -9.18
C GLU A 135 -1.99 -25.72 -9.18
N ALA A 136 -0.99 -24.85 -9.11
CA ALA A 136 0.42 -25.24 -9.10
C ALA A 136 0.91 -25.75 -7.74
N LYS A 137 0.12 -25.59 -6.67
CA LYS A 137 0.46 -26.08 -5.33
C LYS A 137 0.09 -27.58 -5.14
#